data_7e33b6447c1c664b472877b5e0103252
#
_entry.id   7e33b6447c1c664b472877b5e0103252
#
_cell.length_a   1.000
_cell.length_b   1.000
_cell.length_c   1.000
_cell.angle_alpha   90.00
_cell.angle_beta   90.00
_cell.angle_gamma   90.00
#
_symmetry.space_group_name_H-M   'P 1'
#
loop_
_entity.id
_entity.type
_entity.pdbx_description
1 polymer ?
#
loop_
_entity_poly.entity_id
_entity_poly.type
_entity_poly.pdbx_seq_one_letter_code
_entity_poly.pdbx_strand_id
1 'polypeptide(L)'
;MNTYEYKHFTRNLNILSRDKLTLRKMVTSKWLVRLTRHCSSWSIAQRQTQRTQTWVSQQTYAEYQQSLPIILDKGLTDFSFSPELCDRLRKFTAYNVGSGKQIRGLLTMAACEALMQPEQKKELREKMFVLAWGAEMLHAFFLVTDDMEDGAKTRHGQTCWHLLPDVGKYAVTDTGMFRSFVSEILRIYFGKEAIYPKLVDIFNETYFKTHIGQFIDSTFCSNRQYLSFTQEKYALVSALKTSFYTFQFPVLLGLALNNKYSDKAYKLVESIGSDVGLLLQMKNDYLDLYGDEIVEGKTGTDIQEGKCSLPAVIAVRLANGYQKKIFLENYGRWEDKCVDQIRNLYNDLQIQKICIKEETQLYNSICQRINNLSKDSIPPGHLFTKLVNEIYNLKNINYDVKP
;
A
#
# COMPACT_ATOMS: atom_id res chain seq x y z
N MET A 1 -9.04 -2.74 47.86
CA MET A 1 -10.16 -3.67 47.62
C MET A 1 -10.05 -4.79 48.63
N ASN A 2 -11.13 -5.01 49.39
CA ASN A 2 -11.16 -5.89 50.55
C ASN A 2 -11.38 -7.36 50.11
N THR A 3 -10.77 -8.29 50.80
CA THR A 3 -10.82 -9.76 50.60
C THR A 3 -12.21 -10.36 50.45
N TYR A 4 -13.25 -9.58 50.75
CA TYR A 4 -14.68 -9.98 50.61
C TYR A 4 -15.23 -9.84 49.20
N GLU A 5 -14.76 -8.88 48.44
CA GLU A 5 -15.16 -8.64 47.03
C GLU A 5 -14.50 -9.65 46.08
N TYR A 6 -13.32 -10.13 46.37
CA TYR A 6 -12.62 -11.13 45.56
C TYR A 6 -13.29 -12.53 45.61
N LYS A 7 -13.90 -12.87 46.72
CA LYS A 7 -14.63 -14.15 46.87
C LYS A 7 -16.02 -14.15 46.18
N HIS A 8 -16.63 -12.98 46.00
CA HIS A 8 -17.88 -12.87 45.25
C HIS A 8 -17.65 -12.90 43.74
N PHE A 9 -16.54 -12.36 43.26
CA PHE A 9 -16.17 -12.37 41.86
C PHE A 9 -15.79 -13.78 41.35
N THR A 10 -15.11 -14.58 42.15
CA THR A 10 -14.75 -15.95 41.79
C THR A 10 -15.89 -16.95 41.84
N ARG A 11 -16.95 -16.68 42.64
CA ARG A 11 -18.15 -17.52 42.70
C ARG A 11 -19.05 -17.35 41.46
N ASN A 12 -19.09 -16.18 40.85
CA ASN A 12 -19.86 -15.93 39.63
C ASN A 12 -19.16 -16.45 38.35
N LEU A 13 -17.85 -16.66 38.37
CA LEU A 13 -17.10 -17.22 37.22
C LEU A 13 -17.33 -18.72 37.03
N ASN A 14 -17.72 -19.49 38.08
CA ASN A 14 -17.94 -20.91 38.00
C ASN A 14 -19.34 -21.30 37.46
N ILE A 15 -20.28 -20.36 37.38
CA ILE A 15 -21.61 -20.59 36.80
C ILE A 15 -21.61 -20.40 35.27
N LEU A 16 -20.62 -19.70 34.72
CA LEU A 16 -20.51 -19.39 33.28
C LEU A 16 -19.71 -20.43 32.47
N SER A 17 -19.24 -21.52 33.07
CA SER A 17 -18.36 -22.50 32.40
C SER A 17 -19.09 -23.49 31.48
N ARG A 18 -20.41 -23.52 31.40
CA ARG A 18 -21.19 -24.46 30.54
C ARG A 18 -21.60 -23.88 29.19
N ASP A 19 -21.42 -22.57 28.92
CA ASP A 19 -21.92 -21.92 27.68
C ASP A 19 -20.85 -21.27 26.80
N LYS A 20 -19.58 -21.61 26.98
CA LYS A 20 -18.47 -21.03 26.21
C LYS A 20 -18.57 -21.28 24.69
N LEU A 21 -19.23 -22.34 24.26
CA LEU A 21 -19.40 -22.64 22.83
C LEU A 21 -20.51 -21.81 22.17
N THR A 22 -21.58 -21.54 22.90
CA THR A 22 -22.74 -20.78 22.41
C THR A 22 -22.43 -19.28 22.36
N LEU A 23 -21.71 -18.76 23.38
CA LEU A 23 -21.23 -17.35 23.38
C LEU A 23 -20.17 -17.10 22.30
N ARG A 24 -19.24 -18.04 22.05
CA ARG A 24 -18.30 -17.91 20.91
C ARG A 24 -19.01 -17.85 19.56
N LYS A 25 -20.05 -18.67 19.33
CA LYS A 25 -20.83 -18.65 18.10
C LYS A 25 -21.67 -17.37 17.95
N MET A 26 -22.18 -16.80 19.04
CA MET A 26 -22.94 -15.54 18.99
C MET A 26 -22.06 -14.31 18.80
N VAL A 27 -20.86 -14.27 19.37
CA VAL A 27 -19.91 -13.16 19.20
C VAL A 27 -19.35 -13.15 17.78
N THR A 28 -18.99 -14.32 17.23
CA THR A 28 -18.53 -14.44 15.85
C THR A 28 -19.61 -14.10 14.83
N SER A 29 -20.88 -14.51 15.09
CA SER A 29 -22.00 -14.18 14.18
C SER A 29 -22.39 -12.70 14.22
N LYS A 30 -22.37 -12.06 15.38
CA LYS A 30 -22.63 -10.61 15.50
C LYS A 30 -21.52 -9.75 14.91
N TRP A 31 -20.28 -10.22 14.94
CA TRP A 31 -19.14 -9.54 14.32
C TRP A 31 -19.17 -9.69 12.79
N LEU A 32 -19.45 -10.87 12.28
CA LEU A 32 -19.71 -11.12 10.85
C LEU A 32 -20.87 -10.27 10.31
N VAL A 33 -21.96 -10.16 11.06
CA VAL A 33 -23.13 -9.33 10.69
C VAL A 33 -22.83 -7.83 10.78
N ARG A 34 -21.92 -7.37 11.66
CA ARG A 34 -21.44 -5.98 11.66
C ARG A 34 -20.48 -5.69 10.52
N LEU A 35 -19.57 -6.60 10.19
CA LEU A 35 -18.75 -6.50 8.97
C LEU A 35 -19.61 -6.45 7.71
N THR A 36 -20.65 -7.29 7.60
CA THR A 36 -21.56 -7.28 6.45
C THR A 36 -22.44 -6.03 6.39
N ARG A 37 -22.80 -5.40 7.52
CA ARG A 37 -23.56 -4.14 7.53
C ARG A 37 -22.71 -2.90 7.22
N HIS A 38 -21.40 -2.89 7.51
CA HIS A 38 -20.49 -1.86 7.00
C HIS A 38 -20.12 -2.11 5.52
N CYS A 39 -20.31 -3.32 5.02
CA CYS A 39 -20.17 -3.65 3.61
C CYS A 39 -21.31 -3.16 2.70
N SER A 40 -22.40 -2.60 3.23
CA SER A 40 -23.48 -2.07 2.39
C SER A 40 -23.20 -0.69 1.75
N SER A 41 -22.10 -0.02 2.08
CA SER A 41 -21.51 1.07 1.28
C SER A 41 -20.72 0.58 0.05
N TRP A 42 -20.75 -0.69 -0.20
CA TRP A 42 -20.02 -1.41 -1.26
C TRP A 42 -20.55 -1.20 -2.69
N SER A 43 -21.61 -0.46 -2.92
CA SER A 43 -22.12 -0.23 -4.28
C SER A 43 -21.15 0.57 -5.18
N ILE A 44 -20.29 1.39 -4.59
CA ILE A 44 -19.21 2.10 -5.33
C ILE A 44 -17.96 1.21 -5.43
N ALA A 45 -17.64 0.44 -4.39
CA ALA A 45 -16.54 -0.52 -4.38
C ALA A 45 -16.77 -1.67 -5.38
N GLN A 46 -18.01 -2.12 -5.62
CA GLN A 46 -18.30 -3.19 -6.60
C GLN A 46 -17.96 -2.81 -8.04
N ARG A 47 -18.05 -1.54 -8.44
CA ARG A 47 -17.59 -1.11 -9.78
C ARG A 47 -16.07 -1.06 -9.90
N GLN A 48 -15.35 -0.89 -8.81
CA GLN A 48 -13.87 -0.97 -8.76
C GLN A 48 -13.38 -2.43 -8.67
N THR A 49 -14.16 -3.33 -8.06
CA THR A 49 -13.80 -4.74 -7.84
C THR A 49 -13.79 -5.57 -9.13
N GLN A 50 -14.57 -5.22 -10.16
CA GLN A 50 -14.56 -5.95 -11.44
C GLN A 50 -13.21 -5.86 -12.18
N ARG A 51 -12.37 -4.83 -11.93
CA ARG A 51 -11.05 -4.68 -12.57
C ARG A 51 -9.90 -5.39 -11.81
N THR A 52 -10.05 -5.66 -10.52
CA THR A 52 -8.98 -6.32 -9.71
C THR A 52 -8.97 -7.84 -9.84
N GLN A 53 -9.98 -8.44 -10.49
CA GLN A 53 -10.15 -9.90 -10.63
C GLN A 53 -9.22 -10.55 -11.66
N THR A 54 -8.34 -9.78 -12.32
CA THR A 54 -7.40 -10.35 -13.29
C THR A 54 -6.18 -11.03 -12.64
N TRP A 55 -5.84 -10.70 -11.39
CA TRP A 55 -4.63 -11.20 -10.72
C TRP A 55 -4.71 -12.66 -10.29
N VAL A 56 -5.83 -13.02 -9.68
CA VAL A 56 -6.11 -14.37 -9.17
C VAL A 56 -7.54 -14.78 -9.52
N SER A 57 -7.88 -16.07 -9.36
CA SER A 57 -9.26 -16.52 -9.61
C SER A 57 -10.24 -15.90 -8.59
N GLN A 58 -11.51 -15.78 -8.98
CA GLN A 58 -12.56 -15.30 -8.07
C GLN A 58 -12.66 -16.15 -6.80
N GLN A 59 -12.48 -17.45 -6.93
CA GLN A 59 -12.46 -18.37 -5.78
C GLN A 59 -11.29 -18.05 -4.85
N THR A 60 -10.07 -17.90 -5.39
CA THR A 60 -8.89 -17.54 -4.59
C THR A 60 -9.10 -16.21 -3.86
N TYR A 61 -9.66 -15.22 -4.55
CA TYR A 61 -9.95 -13.92 -3.94
C TYR A 61 -10.99 -14.02 -2.82
N ALA A 62 -12.07 -14.78 -3.02
CA ALA A 62 -13.10 -14.96 -2.00
C ALA A 62 -12.54 -15.65 -0.73
N GLU A 63 -11.73 -16.68 -0.90
CA GLU A 63 -11.07 -17.38 0.22
C GLU A 63 -10.05 -16.47 0.93
N TYR A 64 -9.29 -15.66 0.17
CA TYR A 64 -8.40 -14.64 0.72
C TYR A 64 -9.16 -13.64 1.60
N GLN A 65 -10.29 -13.09 1.13
CA GLN A 65 -11.10 -12.18 1.94
C GLN A 65 -11.62 -12.82 3.23
N GLN A 66 -11.99 -14.10 3.19
CA GLN A 66 -12.45 -14.85 4.36
C GLN A 66 -11.35 -15.19 5.35
N SER A 67 -10.08 -15.18 4.93
CA SER A 67 -8.94 -15.57 5.76
C SER A 67 -8.52 -14.50 6.77
N LEU A 68 -8.77 -13.20 6.51
CA LEU A 68 -8.30 -12.11 7.38
C LEU A 68 -8.78 -12.23 8.84
N PRO A 69 -10.07 -12.44 9.12
CA PRO A 69 -10.52 -12.61 10.50
C PRO A 69 -9.85 -13.80 11.22
N ILE A 70 -9.63 -14.89 10.48
CA ILE A 70 -9.00 -16.10 11.03
C ILE A 70 -7.53 -15.83 11.40
N ILE A 71 -6.79 -15.13 10.51
CA ILE A 71 -5.40 -14.74 10.74
C ILE A 71 -5.27 -13.81 11.94
N LEU A 72 -6.17 -12.82 12.04
CA LEU A 72 -6.19 -11.89 13.16
C LEU A 72 -6.51 -12.59 14.48
N ASP A 73 -7.54 -13.43 14.52
CA ASP A 73 -7.94 -14.12 15.74
C ASP A 73 -6.84 -15.06 16.22
N LYS A 74 -6.13 -15.75 15.32
CA LYS A 74 -4.98 -16.58 15.67
C LYS A 74 -3.85 -15.73 16.26
N GLY A 75 -3.53 -14.59 15.65
CA GLY A 75 -2.52 -13.66 16.17
C GLY A 75 -2.85 -13.10 17.54
N LEU A 76 -4.12 -12.79 17.80
CA LEU A 76 -4.58 -12.23 19.07
C LEU A 76 -4.72 -13.28 20.18
N THR A 77 -4.94 -14.55 19.85
CA THR A 77 -5.15 -15.62 20.82
C THR A 77 -3.83 -16.07 21.46
N ASP A 78 -2.72 -16.02 20.72
CA ASP A 78 -1.39 -16.45 21.18
C ASP A 78 -0.84 -15.59 22.34
N PHE A 79 -1.35 -14.38 22.46
CA PHE A 79 -0.90 -13.43 23.47
C PHE A 79 -2.00 -13.16 24.48
N SER A 80 -2.42 -13.75 25.35
CA SER A 80 -3.37 -13.46 26.45
C SER A 80 -3.66 -11.94 26.68
N PHE A 81 -3.88 -11.21 25.56
CA PHE A 81 -4.14 -9.77 25.57
C PHE A 81 -5.48 -9.45 26.24
N SER A 82 -5.59 -8.25 26.81
CA SER A 82 -6.89 -7.80 27.31
C SER A 82 -7.89 -7.68 26.15
N PRO A 83 -9.20 -7.88 26.42
CA PRO A 83 -10.23 -7.72 25.40
C PRO A 83 -10.17 -6.34 24.70
N GLU A 84 -9.88 -5.28 25.45
CA GLU A 84 -9.81 -3.91 24.94
C GLU A 84 -8.68 -3.75 23.91
N LEU A 85 -7.51 -4.37 24.14
CA LEU A 85 -6.40 -4.34 23.20
C LEU A 85 -6.71 -5.13 21.94
N CYS A 86 -7.32 -6.32 22.09
CA CYS A 86 -7.79 -7.11 20.96
C CYS A 86 -8.79 -6.33 20.10
N ASP A 87 -9.74 -5.64 20.73
CA ASP A 87 -10.74 -4.83 20.03
C ASP A 87 -10.09 -3.62 19.34
N ARG A 88 -9.05 -3.00 19.94
CA ARG A 88 -8.30 -1.91 19.32
C ARG A 88 -7.59 -2.36 18.04
N LEU A 89 -6.90 -3.50 18.07
CA LEU A 89 -6.21 -4.06 16.90
C LEU A 89 -7.21 -4.48 15.80
N ARG A 90 -8.34 -5.10 16.17
CA ARG A 90 -9.41 -5.42 15.23
C ARG A 90 -10.00 -4.17 14.59
N LYS A 91 -10.26 -3.12 15.38
CA LYS A 91 -10.78 -1.84 14.89
C LYS A 91 -9.81 -1.19 13.93
N PHE A 92 -8.51 -1.13 14.28
CA PHE A 92 -7.46 -0.59 13.41
C PHE A 92 -7.43 -1.33 12.07
N THR A 93 -7.42 -2.67 12.12
CA THR A 93 -7.38 -3.50 10.91
C THR A 93 -8.62 -3.31 10.04
N ALA A 94 -9.82 -3.37 10.63
CA ALA A 94 -11.07 -3.21 9.90
C ALA A 94 -11.20 -1.83 9.24
N TYR A 95 -10.62 -0.79 9.85
CA TYR A 95 -10.68 0.57 9.33
C TYR A 95 -9.66 0.81 8.20
N ASN A 96 -8.43 0.31 8.35
CA ASN A 96 -7.30 0.72 7.51
C ASN A 96 -6.87 -0.34 6.47
N VAL A 97 -7.09 -1.65 6.72
CA VAL A 97 -6.51 -2.72 5.87
C VAL A 97 -7.43 -3.13 4.73
N GLY A 98 -8.73 -3.20 4.94
CA GLY A 98 -9.68 -3.71 3.93
C GLY A 98 -10.07 -2.71 2.85
N SER A 99 -9.66 -1.45 2.97
CA SER A 99 -10.02 -0.38 2.06
C SER A 99 -9.03 -0.29 0.89
N GLY A 100 -9.52 0.02 -0.32
CA GLY A 100 -8.69 0.25 -1.49
C GLY A 100 -8.59 -0.95 -2.43
N LYS A 101 -7.61 -0.91 -3.35
CA LYS A 101 -7.47 -1.85 -4.47
C LYS A 101 -6.76 -3.15 -4.11
N GLN A 102 -6.19 -3.26 -2.91
CA GLN A 102 -5.44 -4.42 -2.40
C GLN A 102 -4.35 -4.94 -3.37
N ILE A 103 -3.67 -4.05 -4.07
CA ILE A 103 -2.73 -4.39 -5.14
C ILE A 103 -1.57 -5.24 -4.63
N ARG A 104 -1.08 -4.96 -3.41
CA ARG A 104 0.09 -5.65 -2.85
C ARG A 104 -0.24 -7.08 -2.45
N GLY A 105 -1.39 -7.29 -1.83
CA GLY A 105 -1.89 -8.62 -1.52
C GLY A 105 -2.18 -9.44 -2.78
N LEU A 106 -2.85 -8.84 -3.76
CA LEU A 106 -3.14 -9.47 -5.06
C LEU A 106 -1.85 -9.84 -5.80
N LEU A 107 -0.86 -8.95 -5.84
CA LEU A 107 0.43 -9.21 -6.48
C LEU A 107 1.23 -10.30 -5.73
N THR A 108 1.17 -10.31 -4.39
CA THR A 108 1.78 -11.37 -3.59
C THR A 108 1.18 -12.73 -3.96
N MET A 109 -0.14 -12.83 -4.01
CA MET A 109 -0.80 -14.08 -4.41
C MET A 109 -0.46 -14.48 -5.84
N ALA A 110 -0.51 -13.54 -6.79
CA ALA A 110 -0.16 -13.81 -8.19
C ALA A 110 1.29 -14.27 -8.35
N ALA A 111 2.23 -13.67 -7.61
CA ALA A 111 3.62 -14.08 -7.61
C ALA A 111 3.81 -15.48 -6.99
N CYS A 112 3.10 -15.78 -5.89
CA CYS A 112 3.10 -17.11 -5.31
C CYS A 112 2.56 -18.16 -6.30
N GLU A 113 1.38 -17.92 -6.89
CA GLU A 113 0.75 -18.87 -7.82
C GLU A 113 1.57 -19.08 -9.09
N ALA A 114 2.23 -18.03 -9.63
CA ALA A 114 3.09 -18.14 -10.81
C ALA A 114 4.36 -18.97 -10.60
N LEU A 115 4.78 -19.14 -9.34
CA LEU A 115 5.99 -19.85 -8.96
C LEU A 115 5.70 -21.24 -8.33
N MET A 116 4.47 -21.46 -7.91
CA MET A 116 4.04 -22.63 -7.15
C MET A 116 3.84 -23.85 -8.06
N GLN A 117 4.33 -25.02 -7.62
CA GLN A 117 4.01 -26.26 -8.30
C GLN A 117 2.58 -26.69 -7.99
N PRO A 118 1.88 -27.36 -8.92
CA PRO A 118 0.48 -27.77 -8.73
C PRO A 118 0.23 -28.55 -7.43
N GLU A 119 1.16 -29.41 -7.03
CA GLU A 119 1.09 -30.27 -5.85
C GLU A 119 1.17 -29.46 -4.54
N GLN A 120 1.86 -28.33 -4.55
CA GLN A 120 2.08 -27.46 -3.39
C GLN A 120 0.91 -26.51 -3.13
N LYS A 121 0.01 -26.34 -4.09
CA LYS A 121 -1.05 -25.31 -4.03
C LYS A 121 -1.92 -25.43 -2.78
N LYS A 122 -2.29 -26.65 -2.39
CA LYS A 122 -3.14 -26.87 -1.21
C LYS A 122 -2.40 -26.57 0.08
N GLU A 123 -1.15 -26.98 0.18
CA GLU A 123 -0.32 -26.83 1.39
C GLU A 123 0.07 -25.38 1.63
N LEU A 124 0.48 -24.66 0.57
CA LEU A 124 0.99 -23.30 0.69
C LEU A 124 -0.12 -22.23 0.66
N ARG A 125 -1.39 -22.60 0.45
CA ARG A 125 -2.50 -21.65 0.26
C ARG A 125 -2.71 -20.76 1.48
N GLU A 126 -2.79 -21.30 2.68
CA GLU A 126 -2.93 -20.51 3.91
C GLU A 126 -1.75 -19.55 4.09
N LYS A 127 -0.53 -20.03 3.90
CA LYS A 127 0.71 -19.26 4.00
C LYS A 127 0.75 -18.12 2.98
N MET A 128 0.31 -18.36 1.75
CA MET A 128 0.16 -17.35 0.71
C MET A 128 -0.79 -16.23 1.16
N PHE A 129 -1.95 -16.57 1.76
CA PHE A 129 -2.89 -15.56 2.26
C PHE A 129 -2.31 -14.77 3.43
N VAL A 130 -1.56 -15.40 4.33
CA VAL A 130 -0.86 -14.72 5.43
C VAL A 130 0.12 -13.70 4.89
N LEU A 131 0.94 -14.05 3.89
CA LEU A 131 1.89 -13.11 3.28
C LEU A 131 1.17 -11.99 2.53
N ALA A 132 0.10 -12.29 1.82
CA ALA A 132 -0.70 -11.31 1.10
C ALA A 132 -1.36 -10.29 2.06
N TRP A 133 -1.94 -10.75 3.17
CA TRP A 133 -2.45 -9.84 4.21
C TRP A 133 -1.34 -9.11 4.94
N GLY A 134 -0.20 -9.74 5.19
CA GLY A 134 0.98 -9.08 5.73
C GLY A 134 1.45 -7.91 4.86
N ALA A 135 1.38 -8.05 3.53
CA ALA A 135 1.70 -6.98 2.60
C ALA A 135 0.68 -5.82 2.65
N GLU A 136 -0.62 -6.11 2.77
CA GLU A 136 -1.65 -5.08 2.93
C GLU A 136 -1.60 -4.42 4.31
N MET A 137 -1.27 -5.16 5.36
CA MET A 137 -1.07 -4.62 6.69
C MET A 137 0.12 -3.66 6.75
N LEU A 138 1.24 -4.04 6.12
CA LEU A 138 2.40 -3.16 5.96
C LEU A 138 2.01 -1.87 5.20
N HIS A 139 1.22 -2.00 4.14
CA HIS A 139 0.70 -0.85 3.41
C HIS A 139 -0.17 0.06 4.28
N ALA A 140 -1.10 -0.51 5.05
CA ALA A 140 -1.96 0.26 5.95
C ALA A 140 -1.16 1.02 7.02
N PHE A 141 -0.10 0.40 7.55
CA PHE A 141 0.84 1.08 8.45
C PHE A 141 1.43 2.34 7.80
N PHE A 142 1.96 2.24 6.58
CA PHE A 142 2.55 3.39 5.88
C PHE A 142 1.51 4.44 5.52
N LEU A 143 0.30 4.06 5.13
CA LEU A 143 -0.75 5.03 4.83
C LEU A 143 -1.14 5.86 6.06
N VAL A 144 -1.32 5.23 7.23
CA VAL A 144 -1.66 5.96 8.45
C VAL A 144 -0.53 6.87 8.91
N THR A 145 0.74 6.44 8.72
CA THR A 145 1.91 7.25 9.05
C THR A 145 2.04 8.45 8.11
N ASP A 146 1.89 8.23 6.80
CA ASP A 146 1.89 9.26 5.75
C ASP A 146 0.78 10.30 5.99
N ASP A 147 -0.45 9.83 6.30
CA ASP A 147 -1.57 10.71 6.63
C ASP A 147 -1.30 11.63 7.85
N MET A 148 -0.57 11.13 8.85
CA MET A 148 -0.17 11.93 10.01
C MET A 148 0.91 12.96 9.66
N GLU A 149 1.89 12.58 8.84
CA GLU A 149 2.99 13.44 8.43
C GLU A 149 2.50 14.56 7.51
N ASP A 150 1.62 14.23 6.56
CA ASP A 150 1.06 15.18 5.58
C ASP A 150 -0.13 15.99 6.15
N GLY A 151 -0.62 15.68 7.36
CA GLY A 151 -1.81 16.31 7.94
C GLY A 151 -3.08 16.05 7.13
N ALA A 152 -3.14 14.93 6.43
CA ALA A 152 -4.25 14.56 5.56
C ALA A 152 -5.57 14.43 6.34
N LYS A 153 -6.67 14.87 5.75
CA LYS A 153 -8.00 14.83 6.39
C LYS A 153 -8.78 13.58 6.04
N THR A 154 -8.63 13.10 4.82
CA THR A 154 -9.39 11.96 4.29
C THR A 154 -8.48 10.99 3.53
N ARG A 155 -8.80 9.69 3.67
CA ARG A 155 -8.16 8.60 2.93
C ARG A 155 -9.25 7.62 2.45
N HIS A 156 -9.27 7.29 1.17
CA HIS A 156 -10.29 6.42 0.55
C HIS A 156 -11.74 6.87 0.85
N GLY A 157 -11.98 8.18 0.88
CA GLY A 157 -13.30 8.75 1.17
C GLY A 157 -13.74 8.67 2.64
N GLN A 158 -12.84 8.29 3.55
CA GLN A 158 -13.07 8.25 5.00
C GLN A 158 -12.15 9.22 5.74
N THR A 159 -12.54 9.65 6.94
CA THR A 159 -11.68 10.45 7.82
C THR A 159 -10.40 9.69 8.13
N CYS A 160 -9.22 10.34 8.09
CA CYS A 160 -7.97 9.69 8.45
C CYS A 160 -7.98 9.18 9.90
N TRP A 161 -7.32 8.04 10.16
CA TRP A 161 -7.34 7.35 11.45
C TRP A 161 -7.01 8.27 12.63
N HIS A 162 -5.97 9.10 12.48
CA HIS A 162 -5.50 10.01 13.53
C HIS A 162 -6.49 11.14 13.88
N LEU A 163 -7.49 11.41 13.03
CA LEU A 163 -8.51 12.42 13.28
C LEU A 163 -9.79 11.86 13.92
N LEU A 164 -9.86 10.55 14.14
CA LEU A 164 -11.00 9.96 14.83
C LEU A 164 -11.02 10.40 16.31
N PRO A 165 -12.19 10.74 16.90
CA PRO A 165 -12.30 11.30 18.25
C PRO A 165 -11.69 10.43 19.36
N ASP A 166 -11.74 9.09 19.19
CA ASP A 166 -11.21 8.10 20.12
C ASP A 166 -9.78 7.64 19.79
N VAL A 167 -9.13 8.28 18.82
CA VAL A 167 -7.78 7.97 18.36
C VAL A 167 -6.82 9.12 18.66
N GLY A 168 -6.92 10.24 17.94
CA GLY A 168 -6.05 11.40 18.13
C GLY A 168 -4.55 11.02 18.12
N LYS A 169 -3.80 11.53 19.09
CA LYS A 169 -2.36 11.27 19.24
C LYS A 169 -1.98 9.79 19.44
N TYR A 170 -2.92 8.95 19.87
CA TYR A 170 -2.68 7.51 20.04
C TYR A 170 -2.47 6.77 18.73
N ALA A 171 -2.76 7.41 17.58
CA ALA A 171 -2.45 6.85 16.27
C ALA A 171 -0.98 6.44 16.12
N VAL A 172 -0.04 7.16 16.76
CA VAL A 172 1.39 6.82 16.78
C VAL A 172 1.63 5.46 17.47
N THR A 173 0.98 5.23 18.61
CA THR A 173 1.09 3.95 19.33
C THR A 173 0.37 2.83 18.56
N ASP A 174 -0.79 3.12 17.96
CA ASP A 174 -1.54 2.15 17.17
C ASP A 174 -0.71 1.64 15.97
N THR A 175 -0.04 2.54 15.25
CA THR A 175 0.82 2.16 14.12
C THR A 175 2.02 1.33 14.56
N GLY A 176 2.69 1.69 15.67
CA GLY A 176 3.79 0.92 16.24
C GLY A 176 3.38 -0.48 16.68
N MET A 177 2.25 -0.59 17.40
CA MET A 177 1.65 -1.87 17.77
C MET A 177 1.31 -2.71 16.55
N PHE A 178 0.68 -2.10 15.55
CA PHE A 178 0.23 -2.80 14.35
C PHE A 178 1.40 -3.34 13.53
N ARG A 179 2.48 -2.56 13.38
CA ARG A 179 3.72 -3.02 12.76
C ARG A 179 4.30 -4.24 13.50
N SER A 180 4.35 -4.19 14.82
CA SER A 180 4.86 -5.30 15.64
C SER A 180 3.95 -6.53 15.54
N PHE A 181 2.64 -6.32 15.48
CA PHE A 181 1.66 -7.38 15.32
C PHE A 181 1.81 -8.13 13.97
N VAL A 182 2.17 -7.44 12.88
CA VAL A 182 2.53 -8.11 11.61
C VAL A 182 3.70 -9.06 11.80
N SER A 183 4.73 -8.66 12.54
CA SER A 183 5.89 -9.52 12.84
C SER A 183 5.48 -10.77 13.65
N GLU A 184 4.53 -10.61 14.58
CA GLU A 184 4.01 -11.73 15.36
C GLU A 184 3.17 -12.70 14.52
N ILE A 185 2.36 -12.20 13.60
CA ILE A 185 1.65 -13.06 12.64
C ILE A 185 2.66 -13.90 11.85
N LEU A 186 3.74 -13.29 11.36
CA LEU A 186 4.79 -14.04 10.66
C LEU A 186 5.43 -15.10 11.56
N ARG A 187 5.72 -14.77 12.83
CA ARG A 187 6.28 -15.73 13.79
C ARG A 187 5.35 -16.91 14.04
N ILE A 188 4.05 -16.66 14.19
CA ILE A 188 3.04 -17.69 14.45
C ILE A 188 2.92 -18.68 13.28
N TYR A 189 2.94 -18.17 12.05
CA TYR A 189 2.71 -18.99 10.86
C TYR A 189 3.99 -19.60 10.27
N PHE A 190 5.15 -18.96 10.46
CA PHE A 190 6.41 -19.36 9.83
C PHE A 190 7.56 -19.62 10.80
N GLY A 191 7.42 -19.30 12.10
CA GLY A 191 8.51 -19.30 13.06
C GLY A 191 9.26 -20.65 13.21
N LYS A 192 8.64 -21.76 12.80
CA LYS A 192 9.27 -23.10 12.79
C LYS A 192 9.81 -23.50 11.41
N GLU A 193 9.69 -22.64 10.41
CA GLU A 193 10.06 -22.94 9.03
C GLU A 193 11.39 -22.33 8.64
N ALA A 194 12.12 -23.02 7.78
CA ALA A 194 13.44 -22.56 7.30
C ALA A 194 13.39 -21.21 6.57
N ILE A 195 12.23 -20.84 6.00
CA ILE A 195 12.07 -19.57 5.30
C ILE A 195 11.83 -18.37 6.23
N TYR A 196 11.52 -18.59 7.51
CA TYR A 196 11.15 -17.52 8.45
C TYR A 196 12.19 -16.39 8.54
N PRO A 197 13.51 -16.67 8.72
CA PRO A 197 14.50 -15.58 8.74
C PRO A 197 14.50 -14.74 7.47
N LYS A 198 14.33 -15.37 6.30
CA LYS A 198 14.28 -14.67 5.01
C LYS A 198 13.04 -13.78 4.91
N LEU A 199 11.88 -14.24 5.38
CA LEU A 199 10.67 -13.41 5.43
C LEU A 199 10.86 -12.19 6.35
N VAL A 200 11.46 -12.39 7.54
CA VAL A 200 11.78 -11.29 8.46
C VAL A 200 12.71 -10.27 7.81
N ASP A 201 13.77 -10.73 7.10
CA ASP A 201 14.68 -9.85 6.37
C ASP A 201 13.94 -9.03 5.30
N ILE A 202 13.09 -9.66 4.49
CA ILE A 202 12.33 -9.01 3.43
C ILE A 202 11.38 -7.94 4.00
N PHE A 203 10.66 -8.24 5.10
CA PHE A 203 9.79 -7.27 5.76
C PHE A 203 10.59 -6.11 6.35
N ASN A 204 11.69 -6.37 7.05
CA ASN A 204 12.52 -5.33 7.66
C ASN A 204 13.19 -4.44 6.61
N GLU A 205 13.72 -5.02 5.52
CA GLU A 205 14.26 -4.27 4.39
C GLU A 205 13.18 -3.35 3.80
N THR A 206 11.94 -3.85 3.66
CA THR A 206 10.81 -3.09 3.14
C THR A 206 10.47 -1.91 4.04
N TYR A 207 10.34 -2.15 5.35
CA TYR A 207 10.10 -1.07 6.32
C TYR A 207 11.21 -0.01 6.25
N PHE A 208 12.48 -0.45 6.24
CA PHE A 208 13.62 0.46 6.27
C PHE A 208 13.70 1.32 5.00
N LYS A 209 13.66 0.70 3.81
CA LYS A 209 13.71 1.43 2.53
C LYS A 209 12.56 2.43 2.39
N THR A 210 11.34 2.02 2.76
CA THR A 210 10.16 2.88 2.62
C THR A 210 10.21 4.06 3.59
N HIS A 211 10.70 3.89 4.82
CA HIS A 211 10.90 5.02 5.75
C HIS A 211 11.98 5.99 5.25
N ILE A 212 13.09 5.47 4.67
CA ILE A 212 14.09 6.35 4.04
C ILE A 212 13.45 7.14 2.90
N GLY A 213 12.66 6.48 2.05
CA GLY A 213 11.95 7.15 0.95
C GLY A 213 11.01 8.24 1.43
N GLN A 214 10.23 7.97 2.47
CA GLN A 214 9.33 8.93 3.12
C GLN A 214 10.11 10.12 3.70
N PHE A 215 11.20 9.86 4.43
CA PHE A 215 12.05 10.90 5.00
C PHE A 215 12.66 11.81 3.92
N ILE A 216 13.18 11.23 2.83
CA ILE A 216 13.76 12.00 1.72
C ILE A 216 12.69 12.86 1.06
N ASP A 217 11.51 12.31 0.79
CA ASP A 217 10.39 13.03 0.19
C ASP A 217 9.98 14.24 1.04
N SER A 218 9.72 14.04 2.34
CA SER A 218 9.38 15.11 3.28
C SER A 218 10.49 16.17 3.41
N THR A 219 11.77 15.73 3.39
CA THR A 219 12.92 16.65 3.49
C THR A 219 13.05 17.52 2.24
N PHE A 220 12.81 16.97 1.05
CA PHE A 220 12.84 17.77 -0.19
C PHE A 220 11.77 18.85 -0.20
N CYS A 221 10.57 18.55 0.31
CA CYS A 221 9.49 19.51 0.42
C CYS A 221 9.82 20.63 1.43
N SER A 222 10.29 20.29 2.62
CA SER A 222 10.50 21.23 3.72
C SER A 222 11.66 22.22 3.49
N ASN A 223 12.72 21.79 2.80
CA ASN A 223 13.91 22.61 2.57
C ASN A 223 13.74 23.67 1.46
N ARG A 224 12.65 23.66 0.70
CA ARG A 224 12.36 24.60 -0.42
C ARG A 224 13.49 24.75 -1.45
N GLN A 225 14.36 23.74 -1.58
CA GLN A 225 15.45 23.74 -2.56
C GLN A 225 14.96 23.25 -3.92
N TYR A 226 13.88 23.82 -4.41
CA TYR A 226 13.15 23.35 -5.59
C TYR A 226 13.99 23.27 -6.85
N LEU A 227 14.98 24.20 -7.06
CA LEU A 227 15.88 24.11 -8.21
C LEU A 227 16.85 22.93 -8.18
N SER A 228 16.92 22.23 -7.06
CA SER A 228 17.70 20.99 -6.94
C SER A 228 16.93 19.74 -7.34
N PHE A 229 15.66 19.88 -7.77
CA PHE A 229 14.87 18.76 -8.28
C PHE A 229 15.47 18.24 -9.59
N THR A 230 15.87 16.98 -9.59
CA THR A 230 16.43 16.28 -10.76
C THR A 230 15.70 14.97 -10.98
N GLN A 231 15.88 14.41 -12.17
CA GLN A 231 15.33 13.11 -12.53
C GLN A 231 15.85 12.00 -11.60
N GLU A 232 17.11 12.08 -11.18
CA GLU A 232 17.74 11.10 -10.29
C GLU A 232 17.12 11.16 -8.88
N LYS A 233 16.86 12.36 -8.36
CA LYS A 233 16.18 12.53 -7.06
C LYS A 233 14.76 12.02 -7.11
N TYR A 234 14.03 12.34 -8.16
CA TYR A 234 12.68 11.84 -8.40
C TYR A 234 12.64 10.31 -8.46
N ALA A 235 13.55 9.72 -9.24
CA ALA A 235 13.67 8.26 -9.34
C ALA A 235 14.05 7.61 -8.00
N LEU A 236 14.93 8.24 -7.21
CA LEU A 236 15.32 7.75 -5.89
C LEU A 236 14.13 7.73 -4.91
N VAL A 237 13.37 8.83 -4.83
CA VAL A 237 12.15 8.89 -3.99
C VAL A 237 11.16 7.83 -4.45
N SER A 238 10.88 7.73 -5.75
CA SER A 238 10.00 6.70 -6.31
C SER A 238 10.47 5.29 -5.97
N ALA A 239 11.77 4.99 -6.11
CA ALA A 239 12.32 3.67 -5.83
C ALA A 239 12.12 3.26 -4.37
N LEU A 240 12.40 4.17 -3.42
CA LEU A 240 12.37 3.89 -1.99
C LEU A 240 10.98 4.02 -1.38
N LYS A 241 10.24 5.11 -1.67
CA LYS A 241 8.92 5.39 -1.09
C LYS A 241 7.83 4.51 -1.70
N THR A 242 7.89 4.20 -3.01
CA THR A 242 6.76 3.59 -3.74
C THR A 242 7.10 2.23 -4.33
N SER A 243 8.20 2.12 -5.10
CA SER A 243 8.47 0.96 -5.95
C SER A 243 8.77 -0.29 -5.16
N PHE A 244 9.62 -0.19 -4.14
CA PHE A 244 10.09 -1.36 -3.40
C PHE A 244 8.92 -2.08 -2.72
N TYR A 245 8.17 -1.38 -1.87
CA TYR A 245 7.10 -2.02 -1.10
C TYR A 245 5.84 -2.37 -1.92
N THR A 246 5.66 -1.71 -3.08
CA THR A 246 4.47 -1.96 -3.91
C THR A 246 4.69 -3.10 -4.89
N PHE A 247 5.87 -3.22 -5.48
CA PHE A 247 6.13 -4.15 -6.58
C PHE A 247 7.21 -5.18 -6.29
N GLN A 248 8.32 -4.78 -5.67
CA GLN A 248 9.41 -5.71 -5.39
C GLN A 248 9.05 -6.62 -4.22
N PHE A 249 8.65 -6.06 -3.10
CA PHE A 249 8.30 -6.78 -1.89
C PHE A 249 7.28 -7.92 -2.11
N PRO A 250 6.12 -7.72 -2.75
CA PRO A 250 5.18 -8.80 -3.02
C PRO A 250 5.77 -9.95 -3.84
N VAL A 251 6.59 -9.64 -4.84
CA VAL A 251 7.23 -10.65 -5.67
C VAL A 251 8.32 -11.41 -4.90
N LEU A 252 9.09 -10.71 -4.05
CA LEU A 252 10.09 -11.32 -3.17
C LEU A 252 9.44 -12.28 -2.16
N LEU A 253 8.25 -11.96 -1.64
CA LEU A 253 7.48 -12.89 -0.80
C LEU A 253 7.09 -14.17 -1.57
N GLY A 254 6.67 -14.02 -2.82
CA GLY A 254 6.37 -15.15 -3.70
C GLY A 254 7.59 -16.03 -3.96
N LEU A 255 8.75 -15.43 -4.21
CA LEU A 255 10.03 -16.16 -4.37
C LEU A 255 10.41 -16.90 -3.09
N ALA A 256 10.30 -16.27 -1.93
CA ALA A 256 10.63 -16.87 -0.65
C ALA A 256 9.71 -18.06 -0.35
N LEU A 257 8.39 -17.88 -0.47
CA LEU A 257 7.42 -18.96 -0.19
C LEU A 257 7.66 -20.20 -1.05
N ASN A 258 8.13 -20.04 -2.28
CA ASN A 258 8.38 -21.12 -3.23
C ASN A 258 9.84 -21.63 -3.23
N ASN A 259 10.68 -21.21 -2.28
CA ASN A 259 12.11 -21.56 -2.21
C ASN A 259 12.88 -21.21 -3.52
N LYS A 260 12.47 -20.14 -4.21
CA LYS A 260 13.08 -19.66 -5.47
C LYS A 260 13.82 -18.33 -5.32
N TYR A 261 14.04 -17.91 -4.08
CA TYR A 261 14.81 -16.70 -3.79
C TYR A 261 16.30 -16.93 -4.11
N SER A 262 16.87 -16.04 -4.90
CA SER A 262 18.30 -16.00 -5.24
C SER A 262 18.71 -14.57 -5.59
N ASP A 263 20.01 -14.27 -5.54
CA ASP A 263 20.53 -12.95 -5.92
C ASP A 263 20.15 -12.57 -7.36
N LYS A 264 20.14 -13.54 -8.27
CA LYS A 264 19.74 -13.33 -9.66
C LYS A 264 18.26 -12.96 -9.76
N ALA A 265 17.39 -13.69 -9.03
CA ALA A 265 15.97 -13.38 -8.99
C ALA A 265 15.69 -12.03 -8.31
N TYR A 266 16.37 -11.73 -7.20
CA TYR A 266 16.29 -10.44 -6.52
C TYR A 266 16.64 -9.28 -7.46
N LYS A 267 17.79 -9.33 -8.14
CA LYS A 267 18.23 -8.28 -9.09
C LYS A 267 17.25 -8.10 -10.24
N LEU A 268 16.65 -9.18 -10.74
CA LEU A 268 15.63 -9.08 -11.78
C LEU A 268 14.38 -8.36 -11.27
N VAL A 269 13.90 -8.72 -10.08
CA VAL A 269 12.75 -8.08 -9.43
C VAL A 269 13.04 -6.61 -9.14
N GLU A 270 14.22 -6.29 -8.62
CA GLU A 270 14.66 -4.92 -8.34
C GLU A 270 14.68 -4.08 -9.61
N SER A 271 15.29 -4.59 -10.67
CA SER A 271 15.48 -3.88 -11.93
C SER A 271 14.14 -3.54 -12.61
N ILE A 272 13.23 -4.52 -12.75
CA ILE A 272 11.92 -4.28 -13.38
C ILE A 272 10.97 -3.58 -12.41
N GLY A 273 10.96 -3.97 -11.15
CA GLY A 273 10.07 -3.41 -10.13
C GLY A 273 10.32 -1.93 -9.87
N SER A 274 11.57 -1.46 -9.95
CA SER A 274 11.92 -0.04 -9.83
C SER A 274 11.28 0.78 -10.95
N ASP A 275 11.40 0.33 -12.20
CA ASP A 275 10.84 1.05 -13.34
C ASP A 275 9.30 1.02 -13.35
N VAL A 276 8.71 -0.11 -12.96
CA VAL A 276 7.24 -0.22 -12.81
C VAL A 276 6.72 0.71 -11.71
N GLY A 277 7.47 0.83 -10.62
CA GLY A 277 7.14 1.77 -9.55
C GLY A 277 7.28 3.22 -9.99
N LEU A 278 8.32 3.54 -10.76
CA LEU A 278 8.48 4.86 -11.35
C LEU A 278 7.32 5.20 -12.29
N LEU A 279 6.89 4.24 -13.14
CA LEU A 279 5.72 4.39 -14.00
C LEU A 279 4.44 4.70 -13.21
N LEU A 280 4.22 4.00 -12.08
CA LEU A 280 3.09 4.29 -11.20
C LEU A 280 3.19 5.68 -10.57
N GLN A 281 4.40 6.08 -10.13
CA GLN A 281 4.61 7.41 -9.53
C GLN A 281 4.35 8.51 -10.57
N MET A 282 4.88 8.41 -11.79
CA MET A 282 4.63 9.34 -12.90
C MET A 282 3.11 9.51 -13.13
N LYS A 283 2.38 8.40 -13.06
CA LYS A 283 0.94 8.40 -13.23
C LYS A 283 0.21 9.06 -12.07
N ASN A 284 0.64 8.83 -10.83
CA ASN A 284 0.07 9.48 -9.65
C ASN A 284 0.28 11.00 -9.71
N ASP A 285 1.49 11.45 -10.04
CA ASP A 285 1.82 12.88 -10.15
C ASP A 285 1.03 13.57 -11.28
N TYR A 286 0.87 12.86 -12.42
CA TYR A 286 0.02 13.36 -13.51
C TYR A 286 -1.42 13.55 -13.06
N LEU A 287 -1.97 12.57 -12.31
CA LEU A 287 -3.36 12.60 -11.85
C LEU A 287 -3.59 13.58 -10.72
N ASP A 288 -2.59 13.84 -9.89
CA ASP A 288 -2.64 14.89 -8.87
C ASP A 288 -2.88 16.25 -9.50
N LEU A 289 -2.28 16.52 -10.66
CA LEU A 289 -2.37 17.81 -11.35
C LEU A 289 -3.52 17.90 -12.36
N TYR A 290 -3.80 16.81 -13.08
CA TYR A 290 -4.71 16.78 -14.24
C TYR A 290 -5.90 15.81 -14.08
N GLY A 291 -5.95 15.07 -12.98
CA GLY A 291 -7.03 14.11 -12.69
C GLY A 291 -8.33 14.80 -12.27
N ASP A 292 -9.42 14.07 -12.36
CA ASP A 292 -10.74 14.48 -11.84
C ASP A 292 -10.83 14.10 -10.37
N GLU A 293 -11.02 15.07 -9.48
CA GLU A 293 -11.10 14.88 -8.03
C GLU A 293 -12.19 13.89 -7.61
N ILE A 294 -13.32 13.86 -8.33
CA ILE A 294 -14.43 12.93 -8.05
C ILE A 294 -14.01 11.49 -8.35
N VAL A 295 -13.24 11.31 -9.44
CA VAL A 295 -12.78 9.99 -9.87
C VAL A 295 -11.63 9.50 -9.00
N GLU A 296 -10.71 10.39 -8.64
CA GLU A 296 -9.52 10.07 -7.84
C GLU A 296 -9.82 9.96 -6.34
N GLY A 297 -10.90 10.59 -5.87
CA GLY A 297 -11.30 10.59 -4.47
C GLY A 297 -10.38 11.40 -3.55
N LYS A 298 -9.54 12.28 -4.12
CA LYS A 298 -8.68 13.22 -3.41
C LYS A 298 -8.45 14.50 -4.24
N THR A 299 -8.24 15.62 -3.55
CA THR A 299 -7.75 16.85 -4.16
C THR A 299 -6.25 16.77 -4.35
N GLY A 300 -5.76 17.16 -5.53
CA GLY A 300 -4.31 17.22 -5.80
C GLY A 300 -3.65 18.37 -5.06
N THR A 301 -2.57 18.08 -4.34
CA THR A 301 -1.86 19.04 -3.47
C THR A 301 -0.36 19.12 -3.71
N ASP A 302 0.18 18.42 -4.70
CA ASP A 302 1.62 18.35 -4.97
C ASP A 302 2.26 19.73 -5.15
N ILE A 303 1.56 20.70 -5.78
CA ILE A 303 2.03 22.08 -5.94
C ILE A 303 2.13 22.77 -4.58
N GLN A 304 1.07 22.68 -3.78
CA GLN A 304 0.96 23.34 -2.48
C GLN A 304 1.96 22.79 -1.46
N GLU A 305 2.17 21.48 -1.48
CA GLU A 305 3.11 20.78 -0.61
C GLU A 305 4.56 20.96 -1.05
N GLY A 306 4.79 21.39 -2.30
CA GLY A 306 6.15 21.55 -2.86
C GLY A 306 6.85 20.22 -3.13
N LYS A 307 6.09 19.19 -3.54
CA LYS A 307 6.61 17.83 -3.80
C LYS A 307 7.61 17.80 -4.97
N CYS A 308 8.59 16.90 -4.88
CA CYS A 308 9.48 16.59 -5.99
C CYS A 308 8.76 15.68 -7.00
N SER A 309 7.70 16.21 -7.63
CA SER A 309 6.87 15.48 -8.59
C SER A 309 7.45 15.58 -10.01
N LEU A 310 7.02 14.69 -10.91
CA LEU A 310 7.46 14.70 -12.31
C LEU A 310 7.19 16.05 -12.99
N PRO A 311 6.00 16.69 -12.88
CA PRO A 311 5.76 18.04 -13.41
C PRO A 311 6.76 19.08 -12.90
N ALA A 312 7.08 19.06 -11.61
CA ALA A 312 8.02 19.99 -11.00
C ALA A 312 9.46 19.78 -11.53
N VAL A 313 9.92 18.54 -11.64
CA VAL A 313 11.24 18.19 -12.20
C VAL A 313 11.37 18.67 -13.65
N ILE A 314 10.32 18.43 -14.47
CA ILE A 314 10.31 18.87 -15.87
C ILE A 314 10.32 20.40 -15.94
N ALA A 315 9.53 21.08 -15.11
CA ALA A 315 9.48 22.54 -15.07
C ALA A 315 10.84 23.13 -14.71
N VAL A 316 11.50 22.65 -13.66
CA VAL A 316 12.85 23.11 -13.26
C VAL A 316 13.87 22.90 -14.36
N ARG A 317 13.80 21.77 -15.09
CA ARG A 317 14.70 21.43 -16.20
C ARG A 317 14.51 22.36 -17.39
N LEU A 318 13.27 22.73 -17.75
CA LEU A 318 12.97 23.48 -18.98
C LEU A 318 12.85 24.99 -18.78
N ALA A 319 12.54 25.46 -17.58
CA ALA A 319 12.29 26.87 -17.30
C ALA A 319 13.53 27.74 -17.56
N ASN A 320 13.33 28.87 -18.24
CA ASN A 320 14.33 29.93 -18.36
C ASN A 320 14.47 30.72 -17.05
N GLY A 321 15.35 31.74 -17.00
CA GLY A 321 15.64 32.49 -15.78
C GLY A 321 14.39 33.20 -15.18
N TYR A 322 13.54 33.75 -15.99
CA TYR A 322 12.29 34.39 -15.55
C TYR A 322 11.28 33.38 -15.03
N GLN A 323 11.11 32.29 -15.74
CA GLN A 323 10.21 31.20 -15.35
C GLN A 323 10.67 30.49 -14.05
N LYS A 324 11.98 30.32 -13.85
CA LYS A 324 12.54 29.83 -12.57
C LYS A 324 12.22 30.75 -11.40
N LYS A 325 12.23 32.06 -11.61
CA LYS A 325 11.81 33.04 -10.58
C LYS A 325 10.34 32.85 -10.21
N ILE A 326 9.44 32.72 -11.22
CA ILE A 326 8.01 32.43 -10.98
C ILE A 326 7.87 31.15 -10.17
N PHE A 327 8.58 30.09 -10.55
CA PHE A 327 8.54 28.80 -9.87
C PHE A 327 8.94 28.94 -8.40
N LEU A 328 10.07 29.56 -8.10
CA LEU A 328 10.57 29.76 -6.73
C LEU A 328 9.67 30.61 -5.84
N GLU A 329 9.01 31.60 -6.42
CA GLU A 329 8.15 32.51 -5.68
C GLU A 329 6.79 31.89 -5.33
N ASN A 330 6.33 30.88 -6.10
CA ASN A 330 4.97 30.38 -6.01
C ASN A 330 4.86 28.89 -5.62
N TYR A 331 5.86 28.05 -5.93
CA TYR A 331 5.81 26.63 -5.62
C TYR A 331 5.93 26.36 -4.11
N GLY A 332 5.18 25.37 -3.60
CA GLY A 332 5.14 25.04 -2.18
C GLY A 332 4.35 26.07 -1.35
N ARG A 333 3.31 26.65 -1.94
CA ARG A 333 2.43 27.62 -1.30
C ARG A 333 0.96 27.24 -1.48
N TRP A 334 0.17 27.49 -0.43
CA TRP A 334 -1.25 27.14 -0.37
C TRP A 334 -2.17 28.23 -0.94
N GLU A 335 -1.67 29.44 -1.17
CA GLU A 335 -2.46 30.54 -1.72
C GLU A 335 -2.86 30.24 -3.17
N ASP A 336 -4.15 30.29 -3.48
CA ASP A 336 -4.71 29.98 -4.81
C ASP A 336 -3.98 30.74 -5.93
N LYS A 337 -3.66 32.02 -5.71
CA LYS A 337 -2.90 32.82 -6.67
C LYS A 337 -1.53 32.19 -7.01
N CYS A 338 -0.85 31.61 -6.03
CA CYS A 338 0.44 30.96 -6.25
C CYS A 338 0.27 29.66 -7.03
N VAL A 339 -0.74 28.88 -6.69
CA VAL A 339 -1.08 27.64 -7.41
C VAL A 339 -1.41 27.93 -8.86
N ASP A 340 -2.22 28.97 -9.13
CA ASP A 340 -2.56 29.38 -10.50
C ASP A 340 -1.34 29.84 -11.30
N GLN A 341 -0.37 30.55 -10.68
CA GLN A 341 0.88 30.93 -11.34
C GLN A 341 1.69 29.69 -11.76
N ILE A 342 1.73 28.67 -10.93
CA ILE A 342 2.41 27.40 -11.27
C ILE A 342 1.66 26.63 -12.37
N ARG A 343 0.32 26.56 -12.30
CA ARG A 343 -0.49 25.93 -13.36
C ARG A 343 -0.30 26.62 -14.71
N ASN A 344 -0.27 27.96 -14.73
CA ASN A 344 0.01 28.73 -15.95
C ASN A 344 1.42 28.45 -16.47
N LEU A 345 2.43 28.44 -15.61
CA LEU A 345 3.80 28.07 -15.98
C LEU A 345 3.87 26.66 -16.58
N TYR A 346 3.17 25.70 -15.99
CA TYR A 346 3.11 24.33 -16.51
C TYR A 346 2.44 24.25 -17.89
N ASN A 347 1.41 25.06 -18.13
CA ASN A 347 0.78 25.18 -19.44
C ASN A 347 1.73 25.78 -20.48
N ASP A 348 2.40 26.87 -20.15
CA ASP A 348 3.40 27.53 -21.03
C ASP A 348 4.54 26.58 -21.42
N LEU A 349 4.99 25.76 -20.48
CA LEU A 349 6.05 24.75 -20.68
C LEU A 349 5.54 23.45 -21.31
N GLN A 350 4.24 23.32 -21.58
CA GLN A 350 3.61 22.12 -22.16
C GLN A 350 3.87 20.86 -21.32
N ILE A 351 3.92 21.00 -19.98
CA ILE A 351 4.29 19.90 -19.03
C ILE A 351 3.41 18.68 -19.24
N GLN A 352 2.11 18.85 -19.44
CA GLN A 352 1.17 17.74 -19.66
C GLN A 352 1.61 16.81 -20.79
N LYS A 353 1.96 17.37 -21.95
CA LYS A 353 2.39 16.57 -23.10
C LYS A 353 3.70 15.85 -22.85
N ILE A 354 4.60 16.49 -22.11
CA ILE A 354 5.90 15.90 -21.80
C ILE A 354 5.75 14.76 -20.80
N CYS A 355 4.92 14.90 -19.77
CA CYS A 355 4.61 13.82 -18.83
C CYS A 355 4.07 12.58 -19.57
N ILE A 356 3.08 12.75 -20.45
CA ILE A 356 2.51 11.66 -21.25
C ILE A 356 3.58 10.99 -22.12
N LYS A 357 4.45 11.78 -22.75
CA LYS A 357 5.55 11.26 -23.59
C LYS A 357 6.54 10.43 -22.76
N GLU A 358 7.00 10.96 -21.62
CA GLU A 358 7.97 10.26 -20.75
C GLU A 358 7.34 8.98 -20.16
N GLU A 359 6.08 9.02 -19.72
CA GLU A 359 5.34 7.82 -19.27
C GLU A 359 5.28 6.75 -20.36
N THR A 360 4.90 7.14 -21.58
CA THR A 360 4.79 6.21 -22.73
C THR A 360 6.16 5.61 -23.10
N GLN A 361 7.22 6.40 -23.05
CA GLN A 361 8.59 5.93 -23.33
C GLN A 361 9.04 4.91 -22.27
N LEU A 362 8.79 5.17 -20.99
CA LEU A 362 9.14 4.25 -19.91
C LEU A 362 8.33 2.95 -20.04
N TYR A 363 7.01 3.02 -20.27
CA TYR A 363 6.18 1.85 -20.50
C TYR A 363 6.72 0.96 -21.63
N ASN A 364 7.01 1.54 -22.79
CA ASN A 364 7.55 0.79 -23.93
C ASN A 364 8.91 0.14 -23.63
N SER A 365 9.78 0.85 -22.91
CA SER A 365 11.09 0.33 -22.47
C SER A 365 10.93 -0.88 -21.55
N ILE A 366 10.02 -0.80 -20.57
CA ILE A 366 9.73 -1.91 -19.65
C ILE A 366 9.19 -3.11 -20.43
N CYS A 367 8.23 -2.91 -21.34
CA CYS A 367 7.66 -3.98 -22.17
C CYS A 367 8.74 -4.66 -23.02
N GLN A 368 9.63 -3.89 -23.64
CA GLN A 368 10.74 -4.44 -24.43
C GLN A 368 11.69 -5.30 -23.59
N ARG A 369 12.03 -4.85 -22.37
CA ARG A 369 12.90 -5.61 -21.45
C ARG A 369 12.25 -6.90 -20.99
N ILE A 370 10.95 -6.87 -20.70
CA ILE A 370 10.19 -8.08 -20.31
C ILE A 370 10.16 -9.08 -21.47
N ASN A 371 9.90 -8.63 -22.69
CA ASN A 371 9.86 -9.49 -23.87
C ASN A 371 11.22 -10.15 -24.18
N ASN A 372 12.33 -9.54 -23.78
CA ASN A 372 13.68 -10.06 -23.92
C ASN A 372 14.10 -11.02 -22.80
N LEU A 373 13.25 -11.26 -21.80
CA LEU A 373 13.56 -12.23 -20.75
C LEU A 373 13.59 -13.66 -21.29
N SER A 374 14.49 -14.47 -20.76
CA SER A 374 14.50 -15.91 -21.04
C SER A 374 13.17 -16.56 -20.60
N LYS A 375 12.74 -17.59 -21.33
CA LYS A 375 11.57 -18.39 -20.97
C LYS A 375 11.71 -19.03 -19.58
N ASP A 376 12.94 -19.30 -19.15
CA ASP A 376 13.26 -19.89 -17.85
C ASP A 376 13.56 -18.83 -16.77
N SER A 377 13.21 -17.57 -17.01
CA SER A 377 13.41 -16.51 -16.02
C SER A 377 12.61 -16.77 -14.75
N ILE A 378 13.20 -16.46 -13.60
CA ILE A 378 12.56 -16.51 -12.28
C ILE A 378 12.70 -15.12 -11.64
N PRO A 379 11.58 -14.41 -11.44
CA PRO A 379 10.19 -14.70 -11.80
C PRO A 379 9.94 -14.78 -13.32
N PRO A 380 8.86 -15.45 -13.73
CA PRO A 380 8.53 -15.57 -15.15
C PRO A 380 8.08 -14.25 -15.77
N GLY A 381 8.44 -13.99 -17.02
CA GLY A 381 8.15 -12.73 -17.72
C GLY A 381 6.65 -12.37 -17.76
N HIS A 382 5.76 -13.35 -17.86
CA HIS A 382 4.31 -13.11 -17.88
C HIS A 382 3.76 -12.45 -16.60
N LEU A 383 4.40 -12.67 -15.43
CA LEU A 383 4.05 -11.99 -14.18
C LEU A 383 4.30 -10.48 -14.30
N PHE A 384 5.46 -10.10 -14.85
CA PHE A 384 5.79 -8.70 -15.07
C PHE A 384 4.93 -8.06 -16.15
N THR A 385 4.64 -8.77 -17.25
CA THR A 385 3.72 -8.28 -18.29
C THR A 385 2.34 -7.96 -17.71
N LYS A 386 1.81 -8.86 -16.89
CA LYS A 386 0.52 -8.66 -16.22
C LYS A 386 0.57 -7.43 -15.31
N LEU A 387 1.62 -7.30 -14.52
CA LEU A 387 1.85 -6.18 -13.61
C LEU A 387 1.86 -4.83 -14.35
N VAL A 388 2.66 -4.72 -15.39
CA VAL A 388 2.82 -3.48 -16.16
C VAL A 388 1.50 -3.08 -16.83
N ASN A 389 0.80 -4.04 -17.44
CA ASN A 389 -0.48 -3.80 -18.11
C ASN A 389 -1.56 -3.34 -17.12
N GLU A 390 -1.63 -3.94 -15.92
CA GLU A 390 -2.58 -3.51 -14.91
C GLU A 390 -2.32 -2.08 -14.47
N ILE A 391 -1.05 -1.71 -14.25
CA ILE A 391 -0.69 -0.35 -13.84
C ILE A 391 -0.96 0.64 -14.95
N TYR A 392 -0.59 0.32 -16.18
CA TYR A 392 -0.84 1.18 -17.33
C TYR A 392 -2.34 1.38 -17.56
N ASN A 393 -3.16 0.33 -17.39
CA ASN A 393 -4.60 0.34 -17.57
C ASN A 393 -5.40 0.75 -16.32
N LEU A 394 -4.78 0.80 -15.12
CA LEU A 394 -5.46 1.17 -13.87
C LEU A 394 -6.22 2.51 -13.99
N LYS A 395 -5.83 3.33 -14.94
CA LYS A 395 -6.41 4.63 -15.21
C LYS A 395 -6.30 4.89 -16.73
N ASN A 396 -7.03 4.15 -17.56
CA ASN A 396 -7.31 4.62 -18.90
C ASN A 396 -8.09 5.93 -18.77
N ILE A 397 -7.35 6.99 -18.49
CA ILE A 397 -7.79 8.32 -18.80
C ILE A 397 -7.80 8.32 -20.33
N ASN A 398 -9.00 8.45 -20.91
CA ASN A 398 -9.08 8.96 -22.25
C ASN A 398 -8.30 10.27 -22.21
N TYR A 399 -7.12 10.29 -22.81
CA TYR A 399 -6.36 11.51 -23.06
C TYR A 399 -7.09 12.34 -24.12
N ASP A 400 -8.43 12.42 -24.03
CA ASP A 400 -9.22 13.36 -24.78
C ASP A 400 -8.82 14.74 -24.28
N VAL A 401 -7.79 15.26 -24.94
CA VAL A 401 -7.38 16.64 -24.87
C VAL A 401 -8.63 17.46 -25.20
N LYS A 402 -9.35 17.91 -24.18
CA LYS A 402 -10.32 18.98 -24.41
C LYS A 402 -9.53 20.16 -24.97
N PRO A 403 -9.97 20.71 -26.11
CA PRO A 403 -9.28 21.77 -26.82
C PRO A 403 -9.11 23.03 -25.95
#